data_3fc47d6d7062115a6e1d5d894c58f25f
#
_entry.id   3fc47d6d7062115a6e1d5d894c58f25f
#
_cell.length_a   1.000
_cell.length_b   1.000
_cell.length_c   1.000
_cell.angle_alpha   90.00
_cell.angle_beta   90.00
_cell.angle_gamma   90.00
#
_symmetry.space_group_name_H-M   'P 1'
#
loop_
_entity.id
_entity.type
_entity.pdbx_description
1 polymer ?
#
loop_
_entity_poly.entity_id
_entity_poly.type
_entity_poly.pdbx_seq_one_letter_code
_entity_poly.pdbx_strand_id
1 'polypeptide(L)'
;ADAQLISALQGLEGEALRTAVANFSLPRLSPKRGLSAEEKEWGKRFSDGRTAIKKRAERANELLNPDFAQLERELPAIQAQLRGLAALVKRTHQHFREEKNARNCMDFGDMEQYTLDILEQPEVRAQMQGEFDHIFVDECQDVSQVQDAILQAIHGEQNCLFMVGDVKQSIYRFRKADPTLFLGRMQTFSEDEGARERKIVLQQNFRSSFPVLDATNRVFRQTMRPAVTELTYAPEDELICGLGAREDDPPVMVHLLRGPDIRDALEGSASEAAGHEEVLQTETRVVARRIKELLGTTMPDGKTISYRDMVILLAQTTNLAQTVVDALTEEGIPTFYDGAESYFNLPEIMDMKALLSLLDNAQQDFPLLTVLKMVPFSLTDEELAQIRLMQTGQDVP
;
A
#
# COMPACT_ATOMS: atom_id res chain seq x y z
N ALA A 1 35.26 -18.66 2.00
CA ALA A 1 34.63 -19.59 2.95
C ALA A 1 33.16 -19.25 3.16
N ASP A 2 32.80 -18.05 3.67
CA ASP A 2 31.40 -17.69 3.96
C ASP A 2 30.50 -17.72 2.70
N ALA A 3 30.98 -17.18 1.56
CA ALA A 3 30.26 -17.22 0.30
C ALA A 3 30.03 -18.64 -0.22
N GLN A 4 30.98 -19.54 0.00
CA GLN A 4 30.83 -20.94 -0.39
C GLN A 4 29.82 -21.67 0.48
N LEU A 5 29.76 -21.38 1.80
CA LEU A 5 28.76 -21.92 2.71
C LEU A 5 27.35 -21.45 2.35
N ILE A 6 27.19 -20.17 2.02
CA ILE A 6 25.90 -19.62 1.60
C ILE A 6 25.48 -20.22 0.25
N SER A 7 26.41 -20.32 -0.71
CA SER A 7 26.13 -20.92 -2.02
C SER A 7 25.77 -22.41 -1.92
N ALA A 8 26.30 -23.12 -0.91
CA ALA A 8 25.96 -24.52 -0.68
C ALA A 8 24.52 -24.74 -0.21
N LEU A 9 23.83 -23.68 0.27
CA LEU A 9 22.40 -23.73 0.61
C LEU A 9 21.49 -23.51 -0.61
N GLN A 10 22.02 -22.94 -1.69
CA GLN A 10 21.26 -22.67 -2.91
C GLN A 10 20.91 -23.98 -3.62
N GLY A 11 19.65 -24.17 -3.94
CA GLY A 11 19.14 -25.35 -4.62
C GLY A 11 18.92 -26.56 -3.73
N LEU A 12 19.10 -26.45 -2.39
CA LEU A 12 18.69 -27.49 -1.46
C LEU A 12 17.21 -27.39 -1.14
N GLU A 13 16.53 -28.52 -1.13
CA GLU A 13 15.10 -28.64 -0.79
C GLU A 13 14.86 -29.73 0.25
N GLY A 14 13.69 -29.68 0.88
CA GLY A 14 13.21 -30.72 1.80
C GLY A 14 14.18 -31.00 2.96
N GLU A 15 14.48 -32.26 3.21
CA GLU A 15 15.30 -32.71 4.33
C GLU A 15 16.78 -32.29 4.22
N ALA A 16 17.31 -32.16 2.99
CA ALA A 16 18.67 -31.68 2.77
C ALA A 16 18.83 -30.21 3.21
N LEU A 17 17.86 -29.35 2.91
CA LEU A 17 17.85 -27.98 3.37
C LEU A 17 17.73 -27.89 4.90
N ARG A 18 16.82 -28.66 5.51
CA ARG A 18 16.64 -28.72 6.98
C ARG A 18 17.93 -29.07 7.69
N THR A 19 18.59 -30.12 7.23
CA THR A 19 19.87 -30.59 7.79
C THR A 19 20.99 -29.58 7.61
N ALA A 20 21.08 -28.96 6.42
CA ALA A 20 22.09 -27.95 6.15
C ALA A 20 21.92 -26.70 7.00
N VAL A 21 20.68 -26.25 7.22
CA VAL A 21 20.36 -25.08 8.07
C VAL A 21 20.62 -25.41 9.55
N ALA A 22 20.26 -26.58 10.02
CA ALA A 22 20.52 -27.02 11.40
C ALA A 22 22.03 -27.04 11.74
N ASN A 23 22.85 -27.40 10.76
CA ASN A 23 24.31 -27.48 10.90
C ASN A 23 25.03 -26.21 10.44
N PHE A 24 24.31 -25.15 10.09
CA PHE A 24 24.90 -23.92 9.57
C PHE A 24 25.71 -23.19 10.64
N SER A 25 27.02 -23.06 10.38
CA SER A 25 27.90 -22.28 11.26
C SER A 25 28.95 -21.54 10.45
N LEU A 26 29.18 -20.28 10.80
CA LEU A 26 30.22 -19.47 10.16
C LEU A 26 31.56 -19.68 10.89
N PRO A 27 32.66 -19.95 10.19
CA PRO A 27 33.97 -20.18 10.79
C PRO A 27 34.44 -18.95 11.57
N ARG A 28 35.26 -19.17 12.62
CA ARG A 28 35.85 -18.06 13.38
C ARG A 28 36.78 -17.23 12.50
N LEU A 29 36.65 -15.90 12.61
CA LEU A 29 37.57 -14.98 11.95
C LEU A 29 38.86 -14.87 12.77
N SER A 30 40.00 -14.93 12.08
CA SER A 30 41.29 -14.67 12.72
C SER A 30 41.45 -13.16 13.00
N PRO A 31 41.84 -12.76 14.21
CA PRO A 31 42.06 -11.35 14.53
C PRO A 31 43.26 -10.83 13.73
N LYS A 32 43.06 -9.72 13.01
CA LYS A 32 44.11 -8.96 12.33
C LYS A 32 44.58 -7.81 13.23
N ARG A 33 45.89 -7.62 13.34
CA ARG A 33 46.50 -6.49 14.07
C ARG A 33 47.03 -5.47 13.07
N GLY A 34 47.04 -4.19 13.45
CA GLY A 34 47.64 -3.12 12.64
C GLY A 34 46.79 -2.60 11.50
N LEU A 35 45.45 -2.71 11.56
CA LEU A 35 44.50 -2.25 10.52
C LEU A 35 44.43 -0.71 10.48
N SER A 36 44.34 -0.15 9.27
CA SER A 36 44.00 1.24 9.01
C SER A 36 42.55 1.59 9.44
N ALA A 37 42.17 2.87 9.45
CA ALA A 37 40.84 3.32 9.80
C ALA A 37 39.78 2.75 8.82
N GLU A 38 40.04 2.75 7.52
CA GLU A 38 39.17 2.18 6.50
C GLU A 38 39.01 0.66 6.64
N GLU A 39 40.11 -0.05 6.91
CA GLU A 39 40.06 -1.51 7.12
C GLU A 39 39.29 -1.88 8.39
N LYS A 40 39.30 -1.03 9.43
CA LYS A 40 38.46 -1.23 10.63
C LYS A 40 36.99 -1.03 10.30
N GLU A 41 36.64 -0.02 9.51
CA GLU A 41 35.26 0.21 9.09
C GLU A 41 34.73 -0.92 8.23
N TRP A 42 35.49 -1.37 7.23
CA TRP A 42 35.17 -2.56 6.46
C TRP A 42 35.04 -3.82 7.34
N GLY A 43 35.93 -3.99 8.30
CA GLY A 43 35.87 -5.08 9.27
C GLY A 43 34.59 -5.06 10.10
N LYS A 44 34.13 -3.88 10.50
CA LYS A 44 32.85 -3.70 11.21
C LYS A 44 31.66 -4.10 10.31
N ARG A 45 31.56 -3.52 9.12
CA ARG A 45 30.49 -3.86 8.14
C ARG A 45 30.43 -5.35 7.83
N PHE A 46 31.59 -5.98 7.68
CA PHE A 46 31.69 -7.42 7.46
C PHE A 46 31.20 -8.22 8.68
N SER A 47 31.56 -7.82 9.88
CA SER A 47 31.10 -8.43 11.13
C SER A 47 29.58 -8.29 11.31
N ASP A 48 29.03 -7.11 11.01
CA ASP A 48 27.60 -6.83 11.10
C ASP A 48 26.83 -7.68 10.07
N GLY A 49 27.34 -7.80 8.84
CA GLY A 49 26.79 -8.69 7.82
C GLY A 49 26.76 -10.16 8.25
N ARG A 50 27.85 -10.65 8.86
CA ARG A 50 27.91 -12.02 9.40
C ARG A 50 26.92 -12.23 10.53
N THR A 51 26.75 -11.26 11.41
CA THR A 51 25.77 -11.30 12.50
C THR A 51 24.35 -11.38 11.95
N ALA A 52 24.04 -10.60 10.91
CA ALA A 52 22.74 -10.67 10.24
C ALA A 52 22.48 -12.03 9.59
N ILE A 53 23.48 -12.61 8.92
CA ILE A 53 23.39 -13.96 8.34
C ILE A 53 23.14 -15.01 9.43
N LYS A 54 23.88 -14.94 10.55
CA LYS A 54 23.70 -15.86 11.67
C LYS A 54 22.27 -15.79 12.24
N LYS A 55 21.75 -14.61 12.51
CA LYS A 55 20.37 -14.42 12.99
C LYS A 55 19.33 -14.97 12.00
N ARG A 56 19.54 -14.80 10.70
CA ARG A 56 18.66 -15.36 9.67
C ARG A 56 18.72 -16.89 9.64
N ALA A 57 19.91 -17.48 9.78
CA ALA A 57 20.08 -18.93 9.83
C ALA A 57 19.44 -19.52 11.09
N GLU A 58 19.61 -18.89 12.25
CA GLU A 58 18.95 -19.28 13.50
C GLU A 58 17.42 -19.24 13.34
N ARG A 59 16.89 -18.15 12.77
CA ARG A 59 15.45 -18.06 12.52
C ARG A 59 14.94 -19.10 11.52
N ALA A 60 15.70 -19.36 10.45
CA ALA A 60 15.37 -20.42 9.50
C ALA A 60 15.40 -21.81 10.17
N ASN A 61 16.35 -22.07 11.07
CA ASN A 61 16.41 -23.31 11.81
C ASN A 61 15.20 -23.51 12.74
N GLU A 62 14.78 -22.47 13.46
CA GLU A 62 13.55 -22.52 14.28
C GLU A 62 12.31 -22.88 13.47
N LEU A 63 12.20 -22.34 12.25
CA LEU A 63 11.05 -22.57 11.36
C LEU A 63 11.09 -23.95 10.70
N LEU A 64 12.27 -24.41 10.30
CA LEU A 64 12.43 -25.67 9.55
C LEU A 64 12.58 -26.90 10.47
N ASN A 65 13.07 -26.70 11.68
CA ASN A 65 13.32 -27.77 12.65
C ASN A 65 12.62 -27.45 13.99
N PRO A 66 11.27 -27.36 14.01
CA PRO A 66 10.54 -27.13 15.25
C PRO A 66 10.71 -28.32 16.23
N ASP A 67 10.68 -28.05 17.53
CA ASP A 67 10.57 -29.08 18.52
C ASP A 67 9.17 -29.72 18.45
N PHE A 68 9.06 -30.84 17.77
CA PHE A 68 7.80 -31.56 17.59
C PHE A 68 7.20 -32.02 18.91
N ALA A 69 8.02 -32.38 19.91
CA ALA A 69 7.53 -32.78 21.22
C ALA A 69 6.94 -31.59 22.01
N GLN A 70 7.46 -30.38 21.80
CA GLN A 70 6.87 -29.15 22.33
C GLN A 70 5.58 -28.82 21.61
N LEU A 71 5.58 -28.86 20.28
CA LEU A 71 4.40 -28.62 19.44
C LEU A 71 3.24 -29.56 19.81
N GLU A 72 3.53 -30.87 20.01
CA GLU A 72 2.52 -31.85 20.38
C GLU A 72 1.87 -31.56 21.75
N ARG A 73 2.62 -31.00 22.69
CA ARG A 73 2.11 -30.53 23.99
C ARG A 73 1.31 -29.25 23.92
N GLU A 74 1.70 -28.31 23.03
CA GLU A 74 1.06 -27.00 22.89
C GLU A 74 -0.17 -27.04 21.95
N LEU A 75 -0.19 -27.95 20.98
CA LEU A 75 -1.22 -28.07 19.97
C LEU A 75 -2.65 -28.11 20.52
N PRO A 76 -2.97 -28.86 21.60
CA PRO A 76 -4.32 -28.89 22.18
C PRO A 76 -4.77 -27.53 22.71
N ALA A 77 -3.86 -26.77 23.35
CA ALA A 77 -4.16 -25.44 23.86
C ALA A 77 -4.36 -24.43 22.69
N ILE A 78 -3.49 -24.45 21.68
CA ILE A 78 -3.61 -23.65 20.46
C ILE A 78 -4.92 -23.98 19.74
N GLN A 79 -5.27 -25.26 19.62
CA GLN A 79 -6.51 -25.70 18.98
C GLN A 79 -7.75 -25.19 19.75
N ALA A 80 -7.72 -25.22 21.08
CA ALA A 80 -8.81 -24.69 21.90
C ALA A 80 -8.97 -23.17 21.72
N GLN A 81 -7.86 -22.42 21.68
CA GLN A 81 -7.86 -20.98 21.42
C GLN A 81 -8.39 -20.66 20.03
N LEU A 82 -7.95 -21.38 18.99
CA LEU A 82 -8.43 -21.18 17.61
C LEU A 82 -9.91 -21.51 17.48
N ARG A 83 -10.42 -22.56 18.16
CA ARG A 83 -11.86 -22.87 18.20
C ARG A 83 -12.64 -21.76 18.90
N GLY A 84 -12.12 -21.22 20.01
CA GLY A 84 -12.71 -20.09 20.70
C GLY A 84 -12.77 -18.84 19.83
N LEU A 85 -11.68 -18.53 19.14
CA LEU A 85 -11.62 -17.41 18.18
C LEU A 85 -12.62 -17.60 17.03
N ALA A 86 -12.66 -18.78 16.43
CA ALA A 86 -13.60 -19.08 15.36
C ALA A 86 -15.08 -18.97 15.82
N ALA A 87 -15.39 -19.43 17.03
CA ALA A 87 -16.71 -19.28 17.59
C ALA A 87 -17.06 -17.80 17.85
N LEU A 88 -16.11 -17.00 18.35
CA LEU A 88 -16.27 -15.58 18.56
C LEU A 88 -16.53 -14.85 17.23
N VAL A 89 -15.71 -15.10 16.20
CA VAL A 89 -15.88 -14.52 14.86
C VAL A 89 -17.25 -14.84 14.29
N LYS A 90 -17.70 -16.10 14.37
CA LYS A 90 -19.05 -16.51 13.90
C LYS A 90 -20.15 -15.78 14.63
N ARG A 91 -20.08 -15.68 15.97
CA ARG A 91 -21.08 -14.94 16.77
C ARG A 91 -21.10 -13.45 16.45
N THR A 92 -19.92 -12.84 16.32
CA THR A 92 -19.82 -11.42 15.97
C THR A 92 -20.41 -11.17 14.57
N HIS A 93 -20.10 -12.01 13.61
CA HIS A 93 -20.67 -11.91 12.26
C HIS A 93 -22.20 -12.06 12.27
N GLN A 94 -22.72 -13.04 12.99
CA GLN A 94 -24.16 -13.25 13.10
C GLN A 94 -24.85 -12.04 13.75
N HIS A 95 -24.34 -11.57 14.88
CA HIS A 95 -24.90 -10.42 15.58
C HIS A 95 -24.83 -9.13 14.74
N PHE A 96 -23.72 -8.92 14.05
CA PHE A 96 -23.57 -7.78 13.14
C PHE A 96 -24.58 -7.83 11.97
N ARG A 97 -24.85 -9.03 11.43
CA ARG A 97 -25.88 -9.24 10.40
C ARG A 97 -27.30 -8.97 10.96
N GLU A 98 -27.60 -9.45 12.15
CA GLU A 98 -28.88 -9.20 12.84
C GLU A 98 -29.12 -7.70 13.08
N GLU A 99 -28.10 -6.97 13.53
CA GLU A 99 -28.14 -5.52 13.74
C GLU A 99 -28.33 -4.74 12.43
N LYS A 100 -27.63 -5.13 11.35
CA LYS A 100 -27.85 -4.52 10.03
C LYS A 100 -29.28 -4.74 9.55
N ASN A 101 -29.79 -5.95 9.67
CA ASN A 101 -31.17 -6.28 9.29
C ASN A 101 -32.22 -5.50 10.10
N ALA A 102 -31.99 -5.37 11.41
CA ALA A 102 -32.88 -4.57 12.28
C ALA A 102 -32.90 -3.08 11.91
N ARG A 103 -31.82 -2.57 11.34
CA ARG A 103 -31.70 -1.18 10.85
C ARG A 103 -32.06 -1.01 9.38
N ASN A 104 -32.45 -2.07 8.68
CA ASN A 104 -32.67 -2.08 7.23
C ASN A 104 -31.49 -1.49 6.43
N CYS A 105 -30.28 -1.83 6.80
CA CYS A 105 -29.07 -1.40 6.12
C CYS A 105 -28.22 -2.62 5.71
N MET A 106 -27.41 -2.43 4.67
CA MET A 106 -26.44 -3.40 4.19
C MET A 106 -25.13 -2.68 3.83
N ASP A 107 -24.01 -3.37 3.94
CA ASP A 107 -22.73 -2.91 3.43
C ASP A 107 -22.44 -3.49 2.03
N PHE A 108 -21.34 -3.04 1.42
CA PHE A 108 -20.95 -3.51 0.08
C PHE A 108 -20.71 -5.03 0.03
N GLY A 109 -20.19 -5.61 1.11
CA GLY A 109 -19.97 -7.06 1.19
C GLY A 109 -21.29 -7.85 1.23
N ASP A 110 -22.33 -7.29 1.89
CA ASP A 110 -23.67 -7.89 1.86
C ASP A 110 -24.28 -7.84 0.46
N MET A 111 -24.08 -6.74 -0.28
CA MET A 111 -24.58 -6.62 -1.66
C MET A 111 -23.99 -7.70 -2.56
N GLU A 112 -22.67 -7.90 -2.48
CA GLU A 112 -21.98 -8.94 -3.23
C GLU A 112 -22.48 -10.34 -2.84
N GLN A 113 -22.59 -10.63 -1.53
CA GLN A 113 -23.01 -11.94 -1.03
C GLN A 113 -24.48 -12.24 -1.39
N TYR A 114 -25.38 -11.29 -1.18
CA TYR A 114 -26.79 -11.47 -1.54
C TYR A 114 -26.99 -11.62 -3.05
N THR A 115 -26.16 -10.96 -3.85
CA THR A 115 -26.19 -11.16 -5.31
C THR A 115 -25.83 -12.60 -5.66
N LEU A 116 -24.79 -13.17 -5.04
CA LEU A 116 -24.47 -14.58 -5.23
C LEU A 116 -25.58 -15.51 -4.76
N ASP A 117 -26.13 -15.28 -3.56
CA ASP A 117 -27.22 -16.09 -3.00
C ASP A 117 -28.47 -16.10 -3.92
N ILE A 118 -28.78 -14.96 -4.52
CA ILE A 118 -29.88 -14.83 -5.50
C ILE A 118 -29.53 -15.56 -6.80
N LEU A 119 -28.30 -15.42 -7.30
CA LEU A 119 -27.84 -16.07 -8.52
C LEU A 119 -27.65 -17.60 -8.39
N GLU A 120 -27.66 -18.16 -7.18
CA GLU A 120 -27.74 -19.60 -6.96
C GLU A 120 -29.07 -20.19 -7.46
N GLN A 121 -30.14 -19.38 -7.51
CA GLN A 121 -31.43 -19.80 -8.03
C GLN A 121 -31.37 -19.93 -9.56
N PRO A 122 -31.61 -21.13 -10.15
CA PRO A 122 -31.41 -21.35 -11.58
C PRO A 122 -32.27 -20.45 -12.47
N GLU A 123 -33.48 -20.13 -12.05
CA GLU A 123 -34.44 -19.28 -12.77
C GLU A 123 -33.91 -17.83 -12.86
N VAL A 124 -33.42 -17.28 -11.75
CA VAL A 124 -32.86 -15.94 -11.71
C VAL A 124 -31.58 -15.87 -12.52
N ARG A 125 -30.71 -16.88 -12.39
CA ARG A 125 -29.49 -16.98 -13.19
C ARG A 125 -29.80 -16.99 -14.68
N ALA A 126 -30.73 -17.83 -15.11
CA ALA A 126 -31.14 -17.91 -16.53
C ALA A 126 -31.71 -16.58 -17.02
N GLN A 127 -32.51 -15.89 -16.21
CA GLN A 127 -33.03 -14.57 -16.54
C GLN A 127 -31.89 -13.57 -16.73
N MET A 128 -30.94 -13.49 -15.76
CA MET A 128 -29.82 -12.57 -15.84
C MET A 128 -28.88 -12.87 -17.02
N GLN A 129 -28.67 -14.13 -17.36
CA GLN A 129 -27.90 -14.53 -18.54
C GLN A 129 -28.56 -14.11 -19.86
N GLY A 130 -29.87 -13.98 -19.89
CA GLY A 130 -30.63 -13.50 -21.05
C GLY A 130 -30.87 -11.99 -21.08
N GLU A 131 -30.56 -11.27 -20.01
CA GLU A 131 -30.81 -9.83 -19.91
C GLU A 131 -29.81 -9.00 -20.72
N PHE A 132 -28.58 -9.47 -20.86
CA PHE A 132 -27.48 -8.73 -21.48
C PHE A 132 -26.92 -9.50 -22.67
N ASP A 133 -26.80 -8.85 -23.83
CA ASP A 133 -26.05 -9.36 -24.98
C ASP A 133 -24.55 -9.27 -24.78
N HIS A 134 -24.10 -8.20 -24.12
CA HIS A 134 -22.70 -7.91 -23.87
C HIS A 134 -22.47 -7.43 -22.44
N ILE A 135 -21.45 -7.99 -21.78
CA ILE A 135 -20.99 -7.61 -20.44
C ILE A 135 -19.57 -7.09 -20.61
N PHE A 136 -19.32 -5.83 -20.26
CA PHE A 136 -17.99 -5.21 -20.32
C PHE A 136 -17.45 -5.00 -18.91
N VAL A 137 -16.22 -5.46 -18.68
CA VAL A 137 -15.54 -5.31 -17.40
C VAL A 137 -14.19 -4.64 -17.64
N ASP A 138 -14.01 -3.48 -17.07
CA ASP A 138 -12.74 -2.75 -17.10
C ASP A 138 -11.94 -3.02 -15.82
N GLU A 139 -10.62 -2.79 -15.87
CA GLU A 139 -9.69 -3.00 -14.74
C GLU A 139 -9.80 -4.41 -14.12
N CYS A 140 -9.90 -5.44 -14.96
CA CYS A 140 -10.12 -6.81 -14.52
C CYS A 140 -9.08 -7.37 -13.56
N GLN A 141 -7.86 -6.80 -13.51
CA GLN A 141 -6.82 -7.17 -12.55
C GLN A 141 -7.19 -6.82 -11.11
N ASP A 142 -8.18 -5.94 -10.89
CA ASP A 142 -8.62 -5.48 -9.58
C ASP A 142 -9.94 -6.13 -9.12
N VAL A 143 -10.44 -7.10 -9.86
CA VAL A 143 -11.65 -7.87 -9.53
C VAL A 143 -11.36 -8.85 -8.39
N SER A 144 -12.28 -8.94 -7.41
CA SER A 144 -12.24 -9.93 -6.33
C SER A 144 -12.81 -11.29 -6.78
N GLN A 145 -12.52 -12.34 -6.02
CA GLN A 145 -13.09 -13.68 -6.28
C GLN A 145 -14.62 -13.66 -6.24
N VAL A 146 -15.23 -12.85 -5.38
CA VAL A 146 -16.69 -12.72 -5.27
C VAL A 146 -17.27 -12.06 -6.52
N GLN A 147 -16.67 -10.97 -6.96
CA GLN A 147 -17.06 -10.26 -8.17
C GLN A 147 -16.88 -11.14 -9.41
N ASP A 148 -15.80 -11.89 -9.49
CA ASP A 148 -15.60 -12.85 -10.57
C ASP A 148 -16.68 -13.96 -10.58
N ALA A 149 -17.04 -14.48 -9.41
CA ALA A 149 -18.11 -15.48 -9.30
C ALA A 149 -19.46 -14.91 -9.77
N ILE A 150 -19.77 -13.65 -9.48
CA ILE A 150 -20.95 -12.95 -9.98
C ILE A 150 -20.91 -12.85 -11.52
N LEU A 151 -19.76 -12.41 -12.07
CA LEU A 151 -19.58 -12.29 -13.52
C LEU A 151 -19.75 -13.65 -14.23
N GLN A 152 -19.18 -14.71 -13.67
CA GLN A 152 -19.35 -16.08 -14.19
C GLN A 152 -20.80 -16.57 -14.10
N ALA A 153 -21.53 -16.19 -13.06
CA ALA A 153 -22.93 -16.59 -12.90
C ALA A 153 -23.85 -15.92 -13.94
N ILE A 154 -23.60 -14.66 -14.30
CA ILE A 154 -24.39 -13.91 -15.29
C ILE A 154 -23.89 -14.12 -16.73
N HIS A 155 -22.67 -14.66 -16.91
CA HIS A 155 -22.17 -15.06 -18.21
C HIS A 155 -22.78 -16.41 -18.65
N GLY A 156 -23.34 -16.44 -19.83
CA GLY A 156 -23.99 -17.62 -20.42
C GLY A 156 -23.55 -17.88 -21.86
N GLU A 157 -24.19 -18.83 -22.51
CA GLU A 157 -23.84 -19.17 -23.89
C GLU A 157 -24.27 -18.10 -24.92
N GLN A 158 -25.25 -17.28 -24.58
CA GLN A 158 -25.89 -16.32 -25.49
C GLN A 158 -25.33 -14.90 -25.35
N ASN A 159 -24.58 -14.61 -24.30
CA ASN A 159 -23.99 -13.28 -24.10
C ASN A 159 -22.46 -13.31 -24.23
N CYS A 160 -21.87 -12.15 -24.48
CA CYS A 160 -20.43 -11.99 -24.61
C CYS A 160 -19.88 -11.29 -23.35
N LEU A 161 -18.90 -11.90 -22.69
CA LEU A 161 -18.14 -11.27 -21.61
C LEU A 161 -16.82 -10.72 -22.19
N PHE A 162 -16.69 -9.40 -22.22
CA PHE A 162 -15.52 -8.69 -22.69
C PHE A 162 -14.80 -8.05 -21.50
N MET A 163 -13.55 -8.46 -21.28
CA MET A 163 -12.75 -8.04 -20.14
C MET A 163 -11.52 -7.28 -20.60
N VAL A 164 -11.23 -6.15 -19.97
CA VAL A 164 -10.02 -5.36 -20.21
C VAL A 164 -9.26 -5.23 -18.89
N GLY A 165 -7.94 -5.35 -18.95
CA GLY A 165 -7.10 -5.22 -17.76
C GLY A 165 -5.62 -5.29 -18.09
N ASP A 166 -4.83 -4.92 -17.12
CA ASP A 166 -3.38 -5.04 -17.16
C ASP A 166 -2.85 -5.52 -15.79
N VAL A 167 -2.43 -6.77 -15.72
CA VAL A 167 -1.97 -7.40 -14.48
C VAL A 167 -0.81 -6.62 -13.84
N LYS A 168 0.00 -5.91 -14.64
CA LYS A 168 1.10 -5.06 -14.16
C LYS A 168 0.61 -3.86 -13.33
N GLN A 169 -0.67 -3.48 -13.48
CA GLN A 169 -1.30 -2.37 -12.78
C GLN A 169 -2.11 -2.80 -11.54
N SER A 170 -2.10 -4.09 -11.19
CA SER A 170 -2.79 -4.59 -10.01
C SER A 170 -2.14 -4.06 -8.72
N ILE A 171 -2.81 -3.13 -8.06
CA ILE A 171 -2.37 -2.49 -6.82
C ILE A 171 -3.40 -2.60 -5.68
N TYR A 172 -4.57 -3.22 -5.91
CA TYR A 172 -5.68 -3.30 -4.96
C TYR A 172 -5.82 -4.66 -4.25
N ARG A 173 -4.75 -5.45 -4.17
CA ARG A 173 -4.75 -6.73 -3.45
C ARG A 173 -5.19 -6.59 -1.98
N PHE A 174 -4.88 -5.48 -1.33
CA PHE A 174 -5.35 -5.16 0.02
C PHE A 174 -6.87 -4.93 0.13
N ARG A 175 -7.55 -4.72 -1.01
CA ARG A 175 -9.02 -4.69 -1.15
C ARG A 175 -9.61 -6.01 -1.64
N LYS A 176 -8.86 -7.12 -1.51
CA LYS A 176 -9.23 -8.47 -1.95
C LYS A 176 -9.25 -8.66 -3.48
N ALA A 177 -8.66 -7.75 -4.27
CA ALA A 177 -8.42 -7.99 -5.68
C ALA A 177 -7.53 -9.23 -5.86
N ASP A 178 -7.88 -10.07 -6.83
CA ASP A 178 -7.13 -11.29 -7.16
C ASP A 178 -6.70 -11.29 -8.63
N PRO A 179 -5.52 -10.72 -8.93
CA PRO A 179 -5.01 -10.65 -10.29
C PRO A 179 -4.76 -12.03 -10.93
N THR A 180 -4.69 -13.10 -10.11
CA THR A 180 -4.46 -14.46 -10.62
C THR A 180 -5.64 -14.96 -11.46
N LEU A 181 -6.84 -14.45 -11.22
CA LEU A 181 -8.04 -14.75 -12.02
C LEU A 181 -7.88 -14.29 -13.47
N PHE A 182 -7.47 -13.03 -13.64
CA PHE A 182 -7.23 -12.48 -14.98
C PHE A 182 -5.99 -13.09 -15.62
N LEU A 183 -4.91 -13.29 -14.87
CA LEU A 183 -3.71 -13.97 -15.35
C LEU A 183 -4.00 -15.40 -15.85
N GLY A 184 -4.84 -16.14 -15.13
CA GLY A 184 -5.26 -17.48 -15.55
C GLY A 184 -5.97 -17.47 -16.93
N ARG A 185 -6.84 -16.50 -17.16
CA ARG A 185 -7.49 -16.30 -18.46
C ARG A 185 -6.50 -15.92 -19.56
N MET A 186 -5.57 -15.03 -19.27
CA MET A 186 -4.51 -14.66 -20.21
C MET A 186 -3.66 -15.86 -20.64
N GLN A 187 -3.46 -16.85 -19.77
CA GLN A 187 -2.69 -18.06 -20.06
C GLN A 187 -3.48 -19.11 -20.82
N THR A 188 -4.80 -19.16 -20.63
CA THR A 188 -5.66 -20.22 -21.22
C THR A 188 -6.36 -19.80 -22.50
N PHE A 189 -6.66 -18.50 -22.66
CA PHE A 189 -7.36 -17.99 -23.83
C PHE A 189 -6.47 -17.97 -25.08
N SER A 190 -7.04 -18.32 -26.23
CA SER A 190 -6.34 -18.37 -27.53
C SER A 190 -6.24 -16.97 -28.15
N GLU A 191 -5.21 -16.75 -28.95
CA GLU A 191 -5.10 -15.57 -29.83
C GLU A 191 -5.82 -15.72 -31.19
N ASP A 192 -6.31 -16.92 -31.50
CA ASP A 192 -7.00 -17.19 -32.77
C ASP A 192 -8.32 -16.43 -32.88
N GLU A 193 -8.58 -15.83 -34.05
CA GLU A 193 -9.78 -15.02 -34.30
C GLU A 193 -11.10 -15.79 -34.18
N GLY A 194 -11.05 -17.07 -34.41
CA GLY A 194 -12.25 -17.96 -34.32
C GLY A 194 -12.45 -18.62 -32.96
N ALA A 195 -11.56 -18.36 -31.98
CA ALA A 195 -11.70 -18.97 -30.68
C ALA A 195 -12.88 -18.38 -29.89
N ARG A 196 -13.62 -19.24 -29.18
CA ARG A 196 -14.70 -18.81 -28.29
C ARG A 196 -14.15 -17.98 -27.12
N GLU A 197 -13.02 -18.39 -26.56
CA GLU A 197 -12.27 -17.70 -25.52
C GLU A 197 -11.02 -17.09 -26.17
N ARG A 198 -11.10 -15.81 -26.47
CA ARG A 198 -10.06 -15.11 -27.23
C ARG A 198 -9.34 -14.09 -26.39
N LYS A 199 -8.00 -14.09 -26.48
CA LYS A 199 -7.11 -13.07 -25.93
C LYS A 199 -6.69 -12.11 -27.03
N ILE A 200 -6.74 -10.81 -26.76
CA ILE A 200 -6.25 -9.73 -27.61
C ILE A 200 -5.22 -8.93 -26.81
N VAL A 201 -3.98 -8.86 -27.29
CA VAL A 201 -2.90 -8.14 -26.63
C VAL A 201 -2.79 -6.74 -27.24
N LEU A 202 -2.84 -5.71 -26.38
CA LEU A 202 -2.71 -4.31 -26.75
C LEU A 202 -1.39 -3.78 -26.19
N GLN A 203 -0.32 -3.76 -27.01
CA GLN A 203 1.00 -3.28 -26.61
C GLN A 203 1.22 -1.79 -26.88
N GLN A 204 0.52 -1.23 -27.87
CA GLN A 204 0.72 0.16 -28.27
C GLN A 204 0.07 1.13 -27.30
N ASN A 205 0.89 2.03 -26.76
CA ASN A 205 0.45 3.11 -25.89
C ASN A 205 0.48 4.45 -26.65
N PHE A 206 -0.69 5.08 -26.75
CA PHE A 206 -0.88 6.38 -27.41
C PHE A 206 -1.06 7.54 -26.41
N ARG A 207 -0.88 7.30 -25.11
CA ARG A 207 -1.03 8.28 -24.05
C ARG A 207 0.29 8.94 -23.67
N SER A 208 1.34 8.13 -23.55
CA SER A 208 2.63 8.55 -23.00
C SER A 208 3.68 8.68 -24.09
N SER A 209 4.63 9.61 -23.90
CA SER A 209 5.80 9.75 -24.77
C SER A 209 6.79 8.58 -24.62
N PHE A 210 7.64 8.40 -25.62
CA PHE A 210 8.63 7.30 -25.65
C PHE A 210 9.53 7.27 -24.40
N PRO A 211 10.11 8.37 -23.90
CA PRO A 211 10.99 8.31 -22.72
C PRO A 211 10.29 7.79 -21.46
N VAL A 212 9.00 8.09 -21.29
CA VAL A 212 8.22 7.59 -20.13
C VAL A 212 8.04 6.08 -20.23
N LEU A 213 7.67 5.57 -21.41
CA LEU A 213 7.47 4.14 -21.64
C LEU A 213 8.78 3.35 -21.53
N ASP A 214 9.88 3.87 -22.10
CA ASP A 214 11.20 3.24 -21.98
C ASP A 214 11.68 3.17 -20.53
N ALA A 215 11.51 4.24 -19.76
CA ALA A 215 11.84 4.24 -18.34
C ALA A 215 11.01 3.22 -17.56
N THR A 216 9.70 3.12 -17.84
CA THR A 216 8.80 2.15 -17.23
C THR A 216 9.23 0.73 -17.56
N ASN A 217 9.49 0.43 -18.85
CA ASN A 217 9.97 -0.87 -19.29
C ASN A 217 11.30 -1.26 -18.60
N ARG A 218 12.24 -0.30 -18.46
CA ARG A 218 13.53 -0.53 -17.78
C ARG A 218 13.34 -0.91 -16.30
N VAL A 219 12.42 -0.23 -15.60
CA VAL A 219 12.13 -0.54 -14.21
C VAL A 219 11.49 -1.92 -14.12
N PHE A 220 10.48 -2.21 -14.93
CA PHE A 220 9.74 -3.47 -14.89
C PHE A 220 10.59 -4.68 -15.24
N ARG A 221 11.49 -4.60 -16.22
CA ARG A 221 12.47 -5.68 -16.50
C ARG A 221 13.34 -6.03 -15.28
N GLN A 222 13.57 -5.08 -14.37
CA GLN A 222 14.39 -5.30 -13.18
C GLN A 222 13.59 -5.78 -11.98
N THR A 223 12.37 -5.31 -11.83
CA THR A 223 11.54 -5.52 -10.63
C THR A 223 10.53 -6.64 -10.78
N MET A 224 9.95 -6.83 -11.97
CA MET A 224 8.96 -7.87 -12.23
C MET A 224 9.62 -9.19 -12.58
N ARG A 225 9.94 -9.96 -11.55
CA ARG A 225 10.56 -11.28 -11.63
C ARG A 225 9.74 -12.27 -10.81
N PRO A 226 9.70 -13.57 -11.17
CA PRO A 226 8.92 -14.58 -10.44
C PRO A 226 9.22 -14.67 -8.94
N ALA A 227 10.45 -14.28 -8.52
CA ALA A 227 10.82 -14.24 -7.11
C ALA A 227 10.21 -13.06 -6.32
N VAL A 228 9.63 -12.07 -6.99
CA VAL A 228 9.10 -10.83 -6.39
C VAL A 228 7.63 -10.63 -6.73
N THR A 229 7.24 -11.01 -7.94
CA THR A 229 5.88 -10.88 -8.46
C THR A 229 5.43 -12.20 -9.08
N GLU A 230 4.13 -12.41 -9.29
CA GLU A 230 3.60 -13.56 -10.01
C GLU A 230 3.85 -13.48 -11.52
N LEU A 231 4.40 -12.38 -12.00
CA LEU A 231 4.65 -12.10 -13.41
C LEU A 231 6.14 -12.19 -13.75
N THR A 232 6.42 -12.71 -14.94
CA THR A 232 7.68 -12.49 -15.64
C THR A 232 7.44 -11.41 -16.68
N TYR A 233 8.17 -10.31 -16.63
CA TYR A 233 8.07 -9.25 -17.63
C TYR A 233 8.76 -9.69 -18.92
N ALA A 234 7.97 -10.14 -19.87
CA ALA A 234 8.42 -10.64 -21.16
C ALA A 234 8.36 -9.54 -22.26
N PRO A 235 8.97 -9.72 -23.41
CA PRO A 235 8.91 -8.75 -24.51
C PRO A 235 7.49 -8.40 -24.97
N GLU A 236 6.56 -9.33 -24.86
CA GLU A 236 5.14 -9.15 -25.16
C GLU A 236 4.40 -8.28 -24.13
N ASP A 237 4.99 -8.09 -22.94
CA ASP A 237 4.44 -7.22 -21.89
C ASP A 237 4.98 -5.79 -22.00
N GLU A 238 5.97 -5.55 -22.84
CA GLU A 238 6.59 -4.24 -23.00
C GLU A 238 5.63 -3.24 -23.64
N LEU A 239 5.66 -2.03 -23.13
CA LEU A 239 4.88 -0.91 -23.65
C LEU A 239 5.58 -0.35 -24.90
N ILE A 240 4.87 -0.29 -26.02
CA ILE A 240 5.35 0.25 -27.29
C ILE A 240 4.75 1.64 -27.49
N CYS A 241 5.58 2.64 -27.79
CA CYS A 241 5.11 3.99 -28.06
C CYS A 241 4.39 4.06 -29.42
N GLY A 242 3.04 4.18 -29.39
CA GLY A 242 2.22 4.33 -30.59
C GLY A 242 2.31 5.74 -31.22
N LEU A 243 2.81 6.72 -30.48
CA LEU A 243 3.02 8.11 -30.98
C LEU A 243 4.34 8.27 -31.75
N GLY A 244 5.21 7.27 -31.70
CA GLY A 244 6.59 7.35 -32.20
C GLY A 244 7.51 8.12 -31.24
N ALA A 245 8.81 7.89 -31.36
CA ALA A 245 9.82 8.62 -30.62
C ALA A 245 10.10 9.96 -31.33
N ARG A 246 10.16 11.05 -30.58
CA ARG A 246 10.53 12.38 -31.07
C ARG A 246 11.86 12.79 -30.46
N GLU A 247 12.69 13.51 -31.23
CA GLU A 247 13.98 14.00 -30.74
C GLU A 247 13.84 15.04 -29.61
N ASP A 248 12.72 15.75 -29.55
CA ASP A 248 12.39 16.78 -28.59
C ASP A 248 11.56 16.28 -27.39
N ASP A 249 11.29 14.98 -27.31
CA ASP A 249 10.63 14.39 -26.15
C ASP A 249 11.46 14.62 -24.87
N PRO A 250 10.87 15.19 -23.79
CA PRO A 250 11.62 15.46 -22.56
C PRO A 250 12.03 14.15 -21.88
N PRO A 251 13.29 14.07 -21.41
CA PRO A 251 13.77 12.86 -20.75
C PRO A 251 13.12 12.65 -19.39
N VAL A 252 12.99 11.40 -18.97
CA VAL A 252 12.67 11.06 -17.56
C VAL A 252 13.88 11.40 -16.68
N MET A 253 13.66 12.18 -15.64
CA MET A 253 14.67 12.59 -14.68
C MET A 253 14.45 11.94 -13.32
N VAL A 254 15.54 11.44 -12.74
CA VAL A 254 15.55 10.91 -11.37
C VAL A 254 16.39 11.83 -10.49
N HIS A 255 15.74 12.42 -9.49
CA HIS A 255 16.41 13.27 -8.51
C HIS A 255 16.73 12.42 -7.27
N LEU A 256 18.03 12.30 -6.94
CA LEU A 256 18.50 11.60 -5.76
C LEU A 256 18.98 12.63 -4.73
N LEU A 257 18.24 12.74 -3.65
CA LEU A 257 18.64 13.59 -2.52
C LEU A 257 19.62 12.80 -1.64
N ARG A 258 20.79 13.36 -1.46
CA ARG A 258 21.84 12.83 -0.57
C ARG A 258 22.46 14.00 0.15
N GLY A 259 22.67 13.86 1.43
CA GLY A 259 23.46 14.87 2.11
C GLY A 259 23.22 14.99 3.61
N PRO A 260 23.94 15.91 4.23
CA PRO A 260 23.78 16.24 5.64
C PRO A 260 22.33 16.64 5.96
N ASP A 261 21.66 17.38 5.07
CA ASP A 261 20.30 17.90 5.30
C ASP A 261 19.28 16.80 5.64
N ILE A 262 19.33 15.66 4.95
CA ILE A 262 18.44 14.53 5.25
C ILE A 262 18.87 13.78 6.52
N ARG A 263 20.19 13.67 6.76
CA ARG A 263 20.70 12.99 7.93
C ARG A 263 20.42 13.80 9.19
N ASP A 264 20.63 15.11 9.14
CA ASP A 264 20.37 16.03 10.25
C ASP A 264 18.87 16.09 10.57
N ALA A 265 17.99 16.03 9.54
CA ALA A 265 16.55 15.92 9.71
C ALA A 265 16.13 14.62 10.43
N LEU A 266 16.77 13.48 10.08
CA LEU A 266 16.48 12.19 10.70
C LEU A 266 17.08 12.04 12.11
N GLU A 267 18.27 12.58 12.35
CA GLU A 267 19.00 12.46 13.63
C GLU A 267 18.61 13.53 14.66
N GLY A 268 18.15 14.70 14.22
CA GLY A 268 17.77 15.83 15.07
C GLY A 268 16.31 15.87 15.51
N SER A 269 15.46 15.00 14.96
CA SER A 269 14.03 15.05 15.27
C SER A 269 13.68 14.33 16.57
N ALA A 270 12.74 14.91 17.33
CA ALA A 270 12.28 14.39 18.61
C ALA A 270 11.49 13.07 18.49
N SER A 271 11.10 12.68 17.25
CA SER A 271 10.43 11.41 16.93
C SER A 271 10.72 11.01 15.48
N GLU A 272 10.61 9.72 15.17
CA GLU A 272 10.78 9.17 13.83
C GLU A 272 9.78 9.80 12.83
N ALA A 273 8.55 10.10 13.28
CA ALA A 273 7.52 10.75 12.49
C ALA A 273 7.90 12.19 12.08
N ALA A 274 8.46 12.99 12.99
CA ALA A 274 8.91 14.35 12.71
C ALA A 274 10.08 14.37 11.72
N GLY A 275 11.00 13.40 11.80
CA GLY A 275 12.09 13.28 10.84
C GLY A 275 11.62 12.94 9.43
N HIS A 276 10.58 12.11 9.28
CA HIS A 276 9.99 11.81 7.97
C HIS A 276 9.30 13.02 7.36
N GLU A 277 8.61 13.82 8.15
CA GLU A 277 7.97 15.05 7.70
C GLU A 277 8.99 16.08 7.18
N GLU A 278 10.10 16.26 7.86
CA GLU A 278 11.18 17.18 7.49
C GLU A 278 11.89 16.74 6.19
N VAL A 279 12.06 15.43 6.00
CA VAL A 279 12.55 14.85 4.74
C VAL A 279 11.58 15.14 3.60
N LEU A 280 10.29 14.93 3.81
CA LEU A 280 9.25 15.18 2.80
C LEU A 280 9.17 16.65 2.40
N GLN A 281 9.30 17.58 3.36
CA GLN A 281 9.39 19.02 3.07
C GLN A 281 10.60 19.35 2.20
N THR A 282 11.75 18.73 2.49
CA THR A 282 12.97 18.92 1.70
C THR A 282 12.80 18.37 0.27
N GLU A 283 12.22 17.20 0.11
CA GLU A 283 11.87 16.63 -1.20
C GLU A 283 10.90 17.54 -1.95
N THR A 284 9.88 18.06 -1.27
CA THR A 284 8.88 18.96 -1.86
C THR A 284 9.49 20.27 -2.35
N ARG A 285 10.48 20.84 -1.66
CA ARG A 285 11.20 22.04 -2.15
C ARG A 285 11.97 21.76 -3.45
N VAL A 286 12.52 20.56 -3.63
CA VAL A 286 13.16 20.18 -4.90
C VAL A 286 12.11 20.07 -6.01
N VAL A 287 10.95 19.49 -5.72
CA VAL A 287 9.80 19.42 -6.65
C VAL A 287 9.33 20.84 -7.00
N ALA A 288 9.17 21.73 -6.01
CA ALA A 288 8.78 23.12 -6.20
C ALA A 288 9.71 23.87 -7.17
N ARG A 289 11.02 23.70 -6.99
CA ARG A 289 12.02 24.28 -7.89
C ARG A 289 11.80 23.78 -9.32
N ARG A 290 11.61 22.47 -9.47
CA ARG A 290 11.41 21.88 -10.79
C ARG A 290 10.12 22.36 -11.46
N ILE A 291 9.04 22.51 -10.70
CA ILE A 291 7.79 23.09 -11.19
C ILE A 291 8.02 24.51 -11.73
N LYS A 292 8.74 25.35 -10.97
CA LYS A 292 9.06 26.72 -11.39
C LYS A 292 9.93 26.78 -12.66
N GLU A 293 10.85 25.82 -12.83
CA GLU A 293 11.69 25.69 -14.04
C GLU A 293 10.86 25.29 -15.27
N LEU A 294 9.85 24.45 -15.11
CA LEU A 294 8.99 23.96 -16.17
C LEU A 294 7.88 24.94 -16.55
N LEU A 295 7.45 25.77 -15.60
CA LEU A 295 6.36 26.71 -15.81
C LEU A 295 6.67 27.69 -16.96
N GLY A 296 5.76 27.80 -17.91
CA GLY A 296 5.92 28.69 -19.07
C GLY A 296 6.82 28.13 -20.17
N THR A 297 7.42 26.95 -20.01
CA THR A 297 8.12 26.30 -21.12
C THR A 297 7.13 25.70 -22.12
N THR A 298 7.57 25.51 -23.36
CA THR A 298 6.71 25.01 -24.44
C THR A 298 6.99 23.51 -24.62
N MET A 299 5.93 22.72 -24.67
CA MET A 299 5.99 21.28 -24.98
C MET A 299 6.19 21.06 -26.50
N PRO A 300 6.62 19.85 -26.94
CA PRO A 300 6.78 19.51 -28.34
C PRO A 300 5.53 19.69 -29.21
N ASP A 301 4.34 19.68 -28.62
CA ASP A 301 3.05 19.93 -29.27
C ASP A 301 2.71 21.42 -29.40
N GLY A 302 3.60 22.30 -28.93
CA GLY A 302 3.42 23.76 -28.94
C GLY A 302 2.63 24.32 -27.76
N LYS A 303 2.16 23.47 -26.82
CA LYS A 303 1.43 23.90 -25.63
C LYS A 303 2.38 24.45 -24.58
N THR A 304 2.06 25.60 -23.99
CA THR A 304 2.79 26.16 -22.86
C THR A 304 2.36 25.49 -21.56
N ILE A 305 3.33 25.04 -20.80
CA ILE A 305 3.11 24.33 -19.51
C ILE A 305 2.59 25.33 -18.46
N SER A 306 1.50 24.96 -17.82
CA SER A 306 0.89 25.67 -16.69
C SER A 306 0.78 24.73 -15.48
N TYR A 307 0.46 25.26 -14.30
CA TYR A 307 0.31 24.46 -13.07
C TYR A 307 -0.66 23.27 -13.23
N ARG A 308 -1.78 23.45 -13.94
CA ARG A 308 -2.78 22.40 -14.19
C ARG A 308 -2.28 21.23 -15.04
N ASP A 309 -1.13 21.39 -15.69
CA ASP A 309 -0.53 20.36 -16.53
C ASP A 309 0.46 19.48 -15.75
N MET A 310 0.66 19.77 -14.45
CA MET A 310 1.59 19.08 -13.58
C MET A 310 0.85 18.36 -12.45
N VAL A 311 1.23 17.11 -12.19
CA VAL A 311 0.65 16.27 -11.13
C VAL A 311 1.77 15.69 -10.27
N ILE A 312 1.57 15.71 -8.96
CA ILE A 312 2.44 15.04 -7.99
C ILE A 312 1.72 13.79 -7.50
N LEU A 313 2.35 12.64 -7.69
CA LEU A 313 1.85 11.36 -7.21
C LEU A 313 2.62 10.95 -5.95
N LEU A 314 1.89 10.62 -4.89
CA LEU A 314 2.45 10.14 -3.63
C LEU A 314 2.08 8.67 -3.43
N ALA A 315 3.00 7.88 -2.88
CA ALA A 315 2.74 6.47 -2.55
C ALA A 315 1.64 6.34 -1.48
N GLN A 316 1.52 7.34 -0.60
CA GLN A 316 0.49 7.42 0.43
C GLN A 316 0.06 8.88 0.57
N THR A 317 -1.24 9.14 0.56
CA THR A 317 -1.78 10.50 0.67
C THR A 317 -2.16 10.86 2.11
N THR A 318 -2.58 9.89 2.91
CA THR A 318 -2.98 10.11 4.31
C THR A 318 -1.80 10.69 5.11
N ASN A 319 -2.00 11.83 5.73
CA ASN A 319 -1.02 12.59 6.53
C ASN A 319 0.18 13.17 5.76
N LEU A 320 0.46 12.76 4.52
CA LEU A 320 1.60 13.28 3.75
C LEU A 320 1.19 14.38 2.76
N ALA A 321 -0.01 14.30 2.20
CA ALA A 321 -0.44 15.23 1.17
C ALA A 321 -0.52 16.67 1.71
N GLN A 322 -0.98 16.87 2.96
CA GLN A 322 -1.06 18.19 3.55
C GLN A 322 0.33 18.84 3.72
N THR A 323 1.32 18.08 4.19
CA THR A 323 2.71 18.55 4.29
C THR A 323 3.26 19.01 2.93
N VAL A 324 2.92 18.28 1.85
CA VAL A 324 3.31 18.66 0.48
C VAL A 324 2.57 19.92 0.03
N VAL A 325 1.27 20.03 0.29
CA VAL A 325 0.46 21.22 -0.06
C VAL A 325 0.99 22.45 0.65
N ASP A 326 1.27 22.35 1.96
CA ASP A 326 1.78 23.46 2.78
C ASP A 326 3.15 23.92 2.25
N ALA A 327 4.08 23.01 2.01
CA ALA A 327 5.40 23.32 1.49
C ALA A 327 5.35 23.93 0.07
N LEU A 328 4.44 23.50 -0.81
CA LEU A 328 4.24 24.11 -2.13
C LEU A 328 3.61 25.50 -2.03
N THR A 329 2.69 25.68 -1.07
CA THR A 329 2.04 26.98 -0.81
C THR A 329 3.05 27.99 -0.29
N GLU A 330 3.96 27.61 0.61
CA GLU A 330 5.08 28.44 1.08
C GLU A 330 5.98 28.87 -0.09
N GLU A 331 6.16 28.01 -1.09
CA GLU A 331 6.91 28.31 -2.30
C GLU A 331 6.10 29.12 -3.34
N GLY A 332 4.85 29.52 -3.04
CA GLY A 332 3.97 30.28 -3.90
C GLY A 332 3.40 29.49 -5.10
N ILE A 333 3.32 28.17 -4.99
CA ILE A 333 2.78 27.29 -6.04
C ILE A 333 1.32 26.95 -5.69
N PRO A 334 0.34 27.35 -6.52
CA PRO A 334 -1.06 27.01 -6.30
C PRO A 334 -1.23 25.49 -6.45
N THR A 335 -1.69 24.85 -5.39
CA THR A 335 -1.82 23.39 -5.32
C THR A 335 -3.27 23.03 -5.02
N PHE A 336 -3.80 22.03 -5.70
CA PHE A 336 -5.10 21.43 -5.43
C PHE A 336 -4.91 20.00 -4.97
N TYR A 337 -5.49 19.67 -3.83
CA TYR A 337 -5.56 18.31 -3.29
C TYR A 337 -7.02 18.02 -2.90
N ASP A 338 -7.59 16.99 -3.51
CA ASP A 338 -8.95 16.50 -3.22
C ASP A 338 -8.93 15.48 -2.03
N GLY A 339 -8.12 15.76 -1.05
CA GLY A 339 -8.11 15.05 0.21
C GLY A 339 -9.03 15.78 1.15
N ALA A 340 -10.23 15.28 1.36
CA ALA A 340 -11.09 15.80 2.37
C ALA A 340 -10.33 15.74 3.72
N GLU A 341 -9.86 16.88 4.22
CA GLU A 341 -9.86 17.05 5.66
C GLU A 341 -11.24 16.61 6.10
N SER A 342 -11.28 15.59 6.97
CA SER A 342 -12.58 15.15 7.46
C SER A 342 -13.30 16.40 7.97
N TYR A 343 -14.45 16.74 7.43
CA TYR A 343 -15.31 17.84 7.90
C TYR A 343 -15.33 17.92 9.43
N PHE A 344 -15.26 16.77 10.08
CA PHE A 344 -15.23 16.65 11.53
C PHE A 344 -13.90 17.05 12.20
N ASN A 345 -12.83 17.27 11.44
CA ASN A 345 -11.54 17.74 11.93
C ASN A 345 -11.34 19.26 11.78
N LEU A 346 -12.28 19.94 11.14
CA LEU A 346 -12.26 21.40 11.10
C LEU A 346 -12.35 21.96 12.52
N PRO A 347 -11.52 22.95 12.89
CA PRO A 347 -11.50 23.51 14.26
C PRO A 347 -12.89 23.89 14.75
N GLU A 348 -13.69 24.56 13.92
CA GLU A 348 -15.04 25.00 14.26
C GLU A 348 -16.00 23.83 14.53
N ILE A 349 -15.82 22.72 13.82
CA ILE A 349 -16.61 21.51 14.02
C ILE A 349 -16.15 20.75 15.26
N MET A 350 -14.84 20.71 15.52
CA MET A 350 -14.28 20.14 16.75
C MET A 350 -14.75 20.92 17.97
N ASP A 351 -14.79 22.23 17.89
CA ASP A 351 -15.34 23.10 18.93
C ASP A 351 -16.80 22.80 19.19
N MET A 352 -17.61 22.71 18.15
CA MET A 352 -19.03 22.36 18.28
C MET A 352 -19.23 20.95 18.85
N LYS A 353 -18.41 19.98 18.44
CA LYS A 353 -18.42 18.62 19.01
C LYS A 353 -18.09 18.65 20.50
N ALA A 354 -17.10 19.44 20.91
CA ALA A 354 -16.75 19.59 22.32
C ALA A 354 -17.93 20.18 23.13
N LEU A 355 -18.58 21.19 22.58
CA LEU A 355 -19.79 21.77 23.22
C LEU A 355 -20.90 20.74 23.36
N LEU A 356 -21.19 19.97 22.30
CA LEU A 356 -22.22 18.93 22.35
C LEU A 356 -21.85 17.80 23.31
N SER A 357 -20.57 17.43 23.39
CA SER A 357 -20.08 16.43 24.35
C SER A 357 -20.27 16.89 25.81
N LEU A 358 -20.08 18.19 26.11
CA LEU A 358 -20.35 18.76 27.44
C LEU A 358 -21.82 18.78 27.78
N LEU A 359 -22.71 19.02 26.80
CA LEU A 359 -24.16 18.99 27.04
C LEU A 359 -24.63 17.56 27.36
N ASP A 360 -24.00 16.54 26.77
CA ASP A 360 -24.27 15.14 27.07
C ASP A 360 -23.67 14.72 28.43
N ASN A 361 -22.39 15.06 28.66
CA ASN A 361 -21.71 14.77 29.92
C ASN A 361 -20.78 15.92 30.33
N ALA A 362 -21.15 16.69 31.33
CA ALA A 362 -20.39 17.83 31.84
C ALA A 362 -19.07 17.45 32.58
N GLN A 363 -18.85 16.18 32.86
CA GLN A 363 -17.66 15.71 33.59
C GLN A 363 -16.52 15.27 32.66
N GLN A 364 -16.35 15.94 31.52
CA GLN A 364 -15.30 15.63 30.53
C GLN A 364 -14.30 16.79 30.46
N ASP A 365 -13.07 16.59 30.96
CA ASP A 365 -12.05 17.62 31.06
C ASP A 365 -11.64 18.20 29.70
N PHE A 366 -11.36 17.35 28.68
CA PHE A 366 -10.93 17.83 27.37
C PHE A 366 -12.00 18.65 26.63
N PRO A 367 -13.26 18.21 26.50
CA PRO A 367 -14.33 19.04 25.96
C PRO A 367 -14.55 20.34 26.76
N LEU A 368 -14.46 20.30 28.11
CA LEU A 368 -14.56 21.48 28.96
C LEU A 368 -13.46 22.50 28.66
N LEU A 369 -12.20 22.06 28.60
CA LEU A 369 -11.08 22.93 28.28
C LEU A 369 -11.24 23.57 26.88
N THR A 370 -11.67 22.79 25.90
CA THR A 370 -11.93 23.30 24.56
C THR A 370 -12.98 24.39 24.57
N VAL A 371 -14.11 24.15 25.20
CA VAL A 371 -15.22 25.12 25.28
C VAL A 371 -14.83 26.37 26.05
N LEU A 372 -14.05 26.28 27.14
CA LEU A 372 -13.60 27.44 27.92
C LEU A 372 -12.59 28.32 27.10
N LYS A 373 -11.92 27.75 26.13
CA LYS A 373 -11.05 28.51 25.20
C LYS A 373 -11.82 29.15 24.04
N MET A 374 -13.03 28.68 23.73
CA MET A 374 -13.87 29.26 22.68
C MET A 374 -14.47 30.61 23.07
N VAL A 375 -14.90 31.36 22.07
CA VAL A 375 -15.82 32.52 22.26
C VAL A 375 -17.18 32.01 22.76
N PRO A 376 -17.82 32.58 23.79
CA PRO A 376 -17.54 33.87 24.41
C PRO A 376 -16.61 33.85 25.64
N PHE A 377 -16.11 32.66 26.07
CA PHE A 377 -15.31 32.56 27.29
C PHE A 377 -13.86 33.01 27.08
N SER A 378 -13.20 32.55 26.03
CA SER A 378 -11.86 32.97 25.58
C SER A 378 -10.80 32.98 26.69
N LEU A 379 -10.85 31.98 27.61
CA LEU A 379 -9.89 31.88 28.70
C LEU A 379 -8.50 31.49 28.16
N THR A 380 -7.48 32.15 28.71
CA THR A 380 -6.07 31.83 28.44
C THR A 380 -5.61 30.58 29.18
N ASP A 381 -4.49 30.01 28.76
CA ASP A 381 -3.90 28.85 29.44
C ASP A 381 -3.48 29.19 30.89
N GLU A 382 -3.04 30.43 31.15
CA GLU A 382 -2.70 30.92 32.49
C GLU A 382 -3.94 31.01 33.38
N GLU A 383 -5.07 31.49 32.84
CA GLU A 383 -6.33 31.59 33.61
C GLU A 383 -6.88 30.19 33.91
N LEU A 384 -6.82 29.27 32.96
CA LEU A 384 -7.22 27.88 33.18
C LEU A 384 -6.32 27.18 34.21
N ALA A 385 -5.03 27.43 34.20
CA ALA A 385 -4.10 26.91 35.20
C ALA A 385 -4.41 27.51 36.61
N GLN A 386 -4.74 28.80 36.70
CA GLN A 386 -5.10 29.44 37.96
C GLN A 386 -6.40 28.82 38.53
N ILE A 387 -7.42 28.59 37.69
CA ILE A 387 -8.65 27.92 38.10
C ILE A 387 -8.35 26.53 38.68
N ARG A 388 -7.48 25.75 38.03
CA ARG A 388 -7.08 24.42 38.50
C ARG A 388 -6.35 24.48 39.83
N LEU A 389 -5.49 25.48 40.05
CA LEU A 389 -4.73 25.64 41.27
C LEU A 389 -5.57 26.17 42.47
N MET A 390 -6.72 26.80 42.23
CA MET A 390 -7.64 27.23 43.27
C MET A 390 -8.32 26.06 43.99
N GLN A 391 -8.38 24.89 43.39
CA GLN A 391 -8.91 23.67 44.02
C GLN A 391 -7.76 22.91 44.75
N THR A 392 -7.32 23.47 45.87
CA THR A 392 -6.43 22.74 46.79
C THR A 392 -7.29 21.92 47.76
N GLY A 393 -7.30 20.61 47.63
CA GLY A 393 -7.68 19.71 48.71
C GLY A 393 -8.75 18.66 48.50
N GLN A 394 -9.24 18.45 47.28
CA GLN A 394 -10.05 17.25 46.96
C GLN A 394 -9.58 16.66 45.64
N ASP A 395 -9.20 15.40 45.70
CA ASP A 395 -9.05 14.58 44.50
C ASP A 395 -10.40 14.50 43.80
N VAL A 396 -10.57 15.25 42.73
CA VAL A 396 -11.71 15.08 41.82
C VAL A 396 -11.20 14.15 40.70
N PRO A 397 -11.94 13.06 40.39
CA PRO A 397 -11.55 12.04 39.42
C PRO A 397 -11.29 12.59 38.04
#